data_5fbc019c7b40c7b6c830d3c40dde7599
#
_entry.id   5fbc019c7b40c7b6c830d3c40dde7599
#
_cell.length_a   1.000
_cell.length_b   1.000
_cell.length_c   1.000
_cell.angle_alpha   90.00
_cell.angle_beta   90.00
_cell.angle_gamma   90.00
#
_symmetry.space_group_name_H-M   'P 1'
#
loop_
_entity.id
_entity.type
_entity.pdbx_description
1 polymer ?
#
loop_
_entity_poly.entity_id
_entity_poly.type
_entity_poly.pdbx_seq_one_letter_code
_entity_poly.pdbx_strand_id
1 'polypeptide(L)'
;MDMSKIPTGENPPFDVNAIIEVPLGGQPIKYELDKASGAMFVDRFLYTAMRYPCNYGFLPHTLSQDGDPTDILVVGNRALVPGCVVRARPVGVLLMEDEAGMDEKIVAVPHQKLTRYYDNICLLYTSDAADE
;
A
#
# COMPACT_ATOMS: atom_id res chain seq x y z
N MET A 1 4.30 17.60 2.15
CA MET A 1 4.97 16.51 2.87
C MET A 1 6.30 16.18 2.20
N ASP A 2 7.34 16.09 2.99
CA ASP A 2 8.67 15.73 2.46
C ASP A 2 8.90 14.23 2.68
N MET A 3 8.69 13.46 1.62
CA MET A 3 8.85 12.01 1.66
C MET A 3 10.24 11.54 2.01
N SER A 4 11.26 12.33 1.65
CA SER A 4 12.64 11.91 1.89
C SER A 4 12.94 11.77 3.38
N LYS A 5 12.13 12.38 4.22
CA LYS A 5 12.30 12.35 5.67
C LYS A 5 11.49 11.24 6.35
N ILE A 6 10.69 10.50 5.60
CA ILE A 6 9.88 9.43 6.16
C ILE A 6 10.65 8.12 6.01
N PRO A 7 11.09 7.50 7.11
CA PRO A 7 11.84 6.24 6.98
C PRO A 7 10.94 5.10 6.51
N THR A 8 11.56 4.05 5.97
CA THR A 8 10.85 2.86 5.54
C THR A 8 10.08 2.22 6.68
N GLY A 9 10.56 2.35 7.89
CA GLY A 9 9.91 1.82 9.09
C GLY A 9 10.86 1.77 10.26
N GLU A 10 10.31 1.38 11.40
CA GLU A 10 11.12 1.21 12.63
C GLU A 10 12.00 -0.03 12.55
N ASN A 11 11.52 -1.07 11.88
CA ASN A 11 12.24 -2.34 11.81
C ASN A 11 11.84 -3.10 10.54
N PRO A 12 12.19 -2.57 9.35
CA PRO A 12 11.84 -3.28 8.11
C PRO A 12 12.52 -4.64 8.06
N PRO A 13 11.89 -5.64 7.50
CA PRO A 13 10.56 -5.66 6.89
C PRO A 13 9.43 -5.98 7.87
N PHE A 14 9.72 -6.07 9.18
CA PHE A 14 8.73 -6.52 10.15
C PHE A 14 7.81 -5.42 10.63
N ASP A 15 8.24 -4.18 10.52
CA ASP A 15 7.50 -3.00 10.96
C ASP A 15 7.85 -1.89 9.99
N VAL A 16 6.87 -1.49 9.18
CA VAL A 16 7.09 -0.56 8.07
C VAL A 16 6.13 0.61 8.14
N ASN A 17 6.48 1.69 7.45
CA ASN A 17 5.64 2.86 7.26
C ASN A 17 5.08 2.82 5.84
N ALA A 18 3.76 2.75 5.72
CA ALA A 18 3.11 2.79 4.42
C ALA A 18 2.52 4.18 4.19
N ILE A 19 2.74 4.74 3.02
CA ILE A 19 2.13 6.00 2.61
C ILE A 19 0.93 5.66 1.76
N ILE A 20 -0.25 6.06 2.21
CA ILE A 20 -1.51 5.68 1.57
C ILE A 20 -1.81 6.65 0.43
N GLU A 21 -2.16 6.07 -0.73
CA GLU A 21 -2.57 6.83 -1.90
C GLU A 21 -4.05 6.68 -2.19
N VAL A 22 -4.57 5.44 -2.09
CA VAL A 22 -5.97 5.17 -2.42
C VAL A 22 -6.64 4.52 -1.22
N PRO A 23 -7.67 5.15 -0.65
CA PRO A 23 -8.31 4.59 0.55
C PRO A 23 -9.22 3.41 0.24
N LEU A 24 -9.39 2.55 1.23
CA LEU A 24 -10.37 1.47 1.22
C LEU A 24 -11.75 2.02 0.85
N GLY A 25 -12.41 1.40 -0.11
CA GLY A 25 -13.77 1.76 -0.47
C GLY A 25 -13.95 3.17 -1.01
N GLY A 26 -12.84 3.82 -1.37
CA GLY A 26 -12.88 5.19 -1.86
C GLY A 26 -13.58 5.31 -3.20
N GLN A 27 -13.82 6.56 -3.61
CA GLN A 27 -14.38 6.85 -4.93
C GLN A 27 -13.42 6.32 -6.00
N PRO A 28 -13.92 6.05 -7.21
CA PRO A 28 -13.07 5.53 -8.27
C PRO A 28 -12.14 6.60 -8.83
N ILE A 29 -11.27 7.08 -7.99
CA ILE A 29 -10.26 8.09 -8.32
C ILE A 29 -8.91 7.52 -7.92
N LYS A 30 -7.98 7.53 -8.86
CA LYS A 30 -6.60 7.14 -8.55
C LYS A 30 -5.81 8.38 -8.20
N TYR A 31 -5.24 8.37 -7.00
CA TYR A 31 -4.35 9.41 -6.54
C TYR A 31 -2.90 8.94 -6.62
N GLU A 32 -2.01 9.87 -6.78
CA GLU A 32 -0.58 9.60 -6.83
C GLU A 32 0.15 10.68 -6.08
N LEU A 33 1.08 10.28 -5.21
CA LEU A 33 1.92 11.24 -4.52
C LEU A 33 3.07 11.65 -5.45
N ASP A 34 3.14 12.95 -5.74
CA ASP A 34 4.25 13.49 -6.50
C ASP A 34 5.45 13.65 -5.59
N LYS A 35 6.49 12.88 -5.85
CA LYS A 35 7.65 12.81 -4.97
C LYS A 35 8.44 14.10 -4.94
N ALA A 36 8.41 14.85 -6.04
CA ALA A 36 9.17 16.11 -6.13
C ALA A 36 8.54 17.22 -5.29
N SER A 37 7.21 17.36 -5.36
CA SER A 37 6.51 18.43 -4.65
C SER A 37 5.96 17.99 -3.30
N GLY A 38 5.78 16.70 -3.09
CA GLY A 38 5.13 16.17 -1.88
C GLY A 38 3.62 16.29 -1.90
N ALA A 39 3.03 16.70 -3.01
CA ALA A 39 1.58 16.87 -3.12
C ALA A 39 0.91 15.63 -3.68
N MET A 40 -0.35 15.42 -3.29
CA MET A 40 -1.18 14.39 -3.88
C MET A 40 -1.81 14.94 -5.15
N PHE A 41 -1.61 14.21 -6.24
CA PHE A 41 -2.19 14.55 -7.53
C PHE A 41 -3.32 13.58 -7.85
N VAL A 42 -4.35 14.07 -8.51
CA VAL A 42 -5.33 13.18 -9.14
C VAL A 42 -4.70 12.63 -10.41
N ASP A 43 -4.42 11.33 -10.42
CA ASP A 43 -3.83 10.70 -11.60
C ASP A 43 -4.88 10.47 -12.67
N ARG A 44 -6.02 9.90 -12.28
CA ARG A 44 -7.09 9.66 -13.24
C ARG A 44 -8.39 9.34 -12.52
N PHE A 45 -9.49 9.53 -13.23
CA PHE A 45 -10.78 9.01 -12.81
C PHE A 45 -10.95 7.63 -13.41
N LEU A 46 -11.40 6.69 -12.59
CA LEU A 46 -11.61 5.32 -13.03
C LEU A 46 -13.04 5.13 -13.50
N TYR A 47 -13.22 4.43 -14.61
CA TYR A 47 -14.54 4.17 -15.18
C TYR A 47 -15.05 2.81 -14.72
N THR A 48 -15.11 2.63 -13.41
CA THR A 48 -15.55 1.36 -12.83
C THR A 48 -16.32 1.64 -11.54
N ALA A 49 -17.28 0.76 -11.25
CA ALA A 49 -17.97 0.79 -9.97
C ALA A 49 -17.19 0.10 -8.87
N MET A 50 -16.09 -0.55 -9.21
CA MET A 50 -15.28 -1.27 -8.23
C MET A 50 -14.55 -0.30 -7.32
N ARG A 51 -14.47 -0.70 -6.07
CA ARG A 51 -13.75 0.06 -5.05
C ARG A 51 -12.59 -0.78 -4.56
N TYR A 52 -11.56 -0.10 -4.05
CA TYR A 52 -10.40 -0.81 -3.52
C TYR A 52 -10.80 -1.58 -2.27
N PRO A 53 -10.41 -2.87 -2.17
CA PRO A 53 -10.77 -3.71 -1.02
C PRO A 53 -9.94 -3.44 0.23
N CYS A 54 -8.90 -2.62 0.13
CA CYS A 54 -8.05 -2.26 1.25
C CYS A 54 -7.41 -0.90 0.97
N ASN A 55 -6.69 -0.37 1.95
CA ASN A 55 -5.96 0.87 1.74
C ASN A 55 -4.71 0.57 0.94
N TYR A 56 -4.51 1.30 -0.13
CA TYR A 56 -3.43 1.04 -1.09
C TYR A 56 -2.41 2.16 -1.03
N GLY A 57 -1.14 1.80 -1.05
CA GLY A 57 -0.08 2.80 -1.02
C GLY A 57 1.26 2.20 -1.41
N PHE A 58 2.32 2.78 -0.87
CA PHE A 58 3.67 2.34 -1.17
C PHE A 58 4.57 2.51 0.05
N LEU A 59 5.72 1.84 -0.01
CA LEU A 59 6.76 1.94 1.03
C LEU A 59 7.81 2.94 0.58
N PRO A 60 8.10 3.97 1.40
CA PRO A 60 9.14 4.93 1.04
C PRO A 60 10.51 4.27 1.04
N HIS A 61 11.43 4.80 0.22
CA HIS A 61 12.81 4.34 0.11
C HIS A 61 12.94 2.87 -0.31
N THR A 62 12.00 2.38 -1.14
CA THR A 62 12.06 1.05 -1.70
C THR A 62 12.04 1.14 -3.22
N LEU A 63 12.44 0.06 -3.87
CA LEU A 63 12.52 0.00 -5.32
C LEU A 63 12.06 -1.37 -5.79
N SER A 64 11.02 -1.37 -6.62
CA SER A 64 10.54 -2.59 -7.25
C SER A 64 11.18 -2.77 -8.62
N GLN A 65 10.91 -3.90 -9.26
CA GLN A 65 11.50 -4.23 -10.56
C GLN A 65 11.09 -3.24 -11.64
N ASP A 66 9.93 -2.61 -11.49
CA ASP A 66 9.44 -1.62 -12.45
C ASP A 66 10.07 -0.23 -12.26
N GLY A 67 10.95 -0.07 -11.27
CA GLY A 67 11.59 1.21 -11.00
C GLY A 67 10.83 2.11 -10.04
N ASP A 68 9.64 1.70 -9.63
CA ASP A 68 8.80 2.45 -8.69
C ASP A 68 8.96 1.91 -7.26
N PRO A 69 8.55 2.68 -6.25
CA PRO A 69 8.50 2.16 -4.88
C PRO A 69 7.61 0.93 -4.79
N THR A 70 7.90 0.08 -3.81
CA THR A 70 7.13 -1.15 -3.60
C THR A 70 5.72 -0.82 -3.15
N ASP A 71 4.72 -1.39 -3.83
CA ASP A 71 3.32 -1.24 -3.49
C ASP A 71 2.96 -2.04 -2.25
N ILE A 72 2.04 -1.50 -1.46
CA ILE A 72 1.55 -2.17 -0.27
C ILE A 72 0.04 -2.03 -0.15
N LEU A 73 -0.59 -3.12 0.26
CA LEU A 73 -2.01 -3.18 0.55
C LEU A 73 -2.17 -3.34 2.05
N VAL A 74 -2.74 -2.34 2.71
CA VAL A 74 -2.95 -2.40 4.16
C VAL A 74 -4.39 -2.81 4.42
N VAL A 75 -4.56 -4.03 4.89
CA VAL A 75 -5.87 -4.60 5.18
C VAL A 75 -6.48 -3.88 6.37
N GLY A 76 -7.79 -3.68 6.32
CA GLY A 76 -8.49 -3.06 7.42
C GLY A 76 -9.94 -2.81 7.05
N ASN A 77 -10.68 -2.24 7.99
CA ASN A 77 -12.08 -1.91 7.80
C ASN A 77 -12.34 -0.40 7.87
N ARG A 78 -11.27 0.40 7.85
CA ARG A 78 -11.37 1.85 7.92
C ARG A 78 -10.61 2.48 6.78
N ALA A 79 -11.24 3.43 6.10
CA ALA A 79 -10.58 4.18 5.04
C ALA A 79 -9.60 5.19 5.66
N LEU A 80 -8.36 5.14 5.22
CA LEU A 80 -7.33 6.06 5.70
C LEU A 80 -7.22 7.25 4.74
N VAL A 81 -6.85 8.38 5.27
CA VAL A 81 -6.73 9.61 4.47
C VAL A 81 -5.58 9.49 3.49
N PRO A 82 -5.78 9.82 2.20
CA PRO A 82 -4.67 9.82 1.25
C PRO A 82 -3.55 10.74 1.72
N GLY A 83 -2.32 10.26 1.58
CA GLY A 83 -1.13 10.97 2.04
C GLY A 83 -0.72 10.68 3.47
N CYS A 84 -1.53 9.96 4.24
CA CYS A 84 -1.15 9.63 5.61
C CYS A 84 -0.13 8.50 5.64
N VAL A 85 0.62 8.45 6.73
CA VAL A 85 1.57 7.37 6.99
C VAL A 85 0.94 6.46 8.03
N VAL A 86 0.86 5.17 7.72
CA VAL A 86 0.35 4.17 8.65
C VAL A 86 1.42 3.14 8.94
N ARG A 87 1.65 2.86 10.24
CA ARG A 87 2.52 1.76 10.62
C ARG A 87 1.82 0.46 10.32
N ALA A 88 2.54 -0.45 9.69
CA ALA A 88 1.97 -1.70 9.25
C ALA A 88 2.96 -2.84 9.45
N ARG A 89 2.41 -4.03 9.54
CA ARG A 89 3.18 -5.26 9.68
C ARG A 89 2.92 -6.12 8.46
N PRO A 90 3.92 -6.34 7.60
CA PRO A 90 3.75 -7.21 6.45
C PRO A 90 3.40 -8.64 6.87
N VAL A 91 2.44 -9.22 6.18
CA VAL A 91 1.99 -10.59 6.45
C VAL A 91 2.03 -11.48 5.22
N GLY A 92 2.22 -10.92 4.04
CA GLY A 92 2.29 -11.73 2.83
C GLY A 92 2.65 -10.90 1.61
N VAL A 93 2.69 -11.57 0.48
CA VAL A 93 2.96 -10.97 -0.82
C VAL A 93 1.91 -11.46 -1.80
N LEU A 94 1.31 -10.55 -2.52
CA LEU A 94 0.42 -10.87 -3.62
C LEU A 94 1.20 -10.75 -4.92
N LEU A 95 1.33 -11.86 -5.62
CA LEU A 95 2.01 -11.89 -6.91
C LEU A 95 0.95 -11.78 -8.00
N MET A 96 1.08 -10.77 -8.83
CA MET A 96 0.15 -10.50 -9.91
C MET A 96 0.92 -10.46 -11.22
N GLU A 97 0.24 -10.78 -12.30
CA GLU A 97 0.80 -10.66 -13.63
C GLU A 97 -0.16 -9.87 -14.49
N ASP A 98 0.35 -8.84 -15.14
CA ASP A 98 -0.42 -8.02 -16.05
C ASP A 98 0.31 -7.91 -17.38
N GLU A 99 -0.16 -7.03 -18.26
CA GLU A 99 0.43 -6.85 -19.58
C GLU A 99 1.89 -6.43 -19.53
N ALA A 100 2.28 -5.74 -18.46
CA ALA A 100 3.64 -5.25 -18.30
C ALA A 100 4.56 -6.28 -17.62
N GLY A 101 4.02 -7.41 -17.14
CA GLY A 101 4.79 -8.47 -16.51
C GLY A 101 4.38 -8.67 -15.05
N MET A 102 5.31 -9.20 -14.27
CA MET A 102 5.06 -9.49 -12.85
C MET A 102 4.98 -8.22 -12.03
N ASP A 103 4.00 -8.19 -11.15
CA ASP A 103 3.78 -7.09 -10.23
C ASP A 103 3.59 -7.68 -8.83
N GLU A 104 4.38 -7.21 -7.89
CA GLU A 104 4.35 -7.70 -6.52
C GLU A 104 3.77 -6.62 -5.60
N LYS A 105 2.85 -7.03 -4.73
CA LYS A 105 2.28 -6.13 -3.75
C LYS A 105 2.42 -6.75 -2.37
N ILE A 106 2.97 -6.00 -1.45
CA ILE A 106 3.05 -6.42 -0.05
C ILE A 106 1.65 -6.34 0.55
N VAL A 107 1.26 -7.38 1.26
CA VAL A 107 0.00 -7.38 2.02
C VAL A 107 0.37 -7.22 3.49
N ALA A 108 -0.24 -6.24 4.14
CA ALA A 108 0.09 -5.91 5.52
C ALA A 108 -1.17 -5.65 6.33
N VAL A 109 -1.03 -5.70 7.65
CA VAL A 109 -2.07 -5.33 8.60
C VAL A 109 -1.57 -4.16 9.42
N PRO A 110 -2.46 -3.33 9.96
CA PRO A 110 -2.03 -2.23 10.84
C PRO A 110 -1.23 -2.75 12.02
N HIS A 111 -0.24 -1.98 12.42
CA HIS A 111 0.61 -2.35 13.55
C HIS A 111 -0.24 -2.50 14.83
N GLN A 112 0.21 -3.38 15.72
CA GLN A 112 -0.51 -3.68 16.95
C GLN A 112 -0.71 -2.46 17.86
N LYS A 113 0.10 -1.43 17.71
CA LYS A 113 -0.09 -0.18 18.44
C LYS A 113 -1.32 0.59 18.00
N LEU A 114 -1.78 0.34 16.76
CA LEU A 114 -2.98 0.99 16.23
C LEU A 114 -4.23 0.17 16.53
N THR A 115 -4.12 -1.15 16.42
CA THR A 115 -5.23 -2.06 16.71
C THR A 115 -4.67 -3.45 16.98
N ARG A 116 -5.30 -4.16 17.91
CA ARG A 116 -4.93 -5.54 18.21
C ARG A 116 -5.81 -6.55 17.46
N TYR A 117 -6.69 -6.05 16.61
CA TYR A 117 -7.64 -6.89 15.88
C TYR A 117 -6.94 -7.97 15.05
N TYR A 118 -5.74 -7.66 14.54
CA TYR A 118 -5.01 -8.57 13.64
C TYR A 118 -3.85 -9.28 14.32
N ASP A 119 -3.80 -9.31 15.65
CA ASP A 119 -2.67 -9.90 16.38
C ASP A 119 -2.47 -11.39 16.06
N ASN A 120 -3.54 -12.10 15.71
CA ASN A 120 -3.47 -13.54 15.43
C ASN A 120 -3.04 -13.85 13.99
N ILE A 121 -2.84 -12.84 13.16
CA ILE A 121 -2.43 -13.07 11.78
C ILE A 121 -0.92 -13.14 11.72
N CYS A 122 -0.43 -14.30 11.31
CA CYS A 122 0.98 -14.54 11.11
C CYS A 122 1.38 -14.22 9.68
N LEU A 123 2.69 -14.26 9.42
CA LEU A 123 3.20 -14.13 8.08
C LEU A 123 2.62 -15.22 7.20
N LEU A 124 1.99 -14.82 6.11
CA LEU A 124 1.39 -15.73 5.14
C LEU A 124 2.12 -15.58 3.82
N TYR A 125 2.30 -16.72 3.15
CA TYR A 125 2.80 -16.71 1.79
C TYR A 125 1.67 -17.06 0.85
N THR A 126 1.47 -16.22 -0.17
CA THR A 126 0.50 -16.52 -1.21
C THR A 126 1.16 -16.31 -2.57
N SER A 127 0.93 -17.26 -3.46
CA SER A 127 1.47 -17.21 -4.81
C SER A 127 0.38 -17.03 -5.86
N ASP A 128 -0.85 -16.85 -5.44
CA ASP A 128 -1.93 -16.72 -6.40
C ASP A 128 -1.82 -15.41 -7.14
N ALA A 129 -1.82 -15.52 -8.45
CA ALA A 129 -1.87 -14.35 -9.31
C ALA A 129 -3.33 -13.97 -9.49
N ALA A 130 -3.65 -12.73 -9.16
CA ALA A 130 -4.95 -12.20 -9.46
C ALA A 130 -4.91 -11.69 -10.89
N ASP A 131 -5.82 -12.16 -11.71
CA ASP A 131 -5.95 -11.69 -13.08
C ASP A 131 -6.76 -10.43 -13.07
N GLU A 132 -6.18 -9.40 -13.64
CA GLU A 132 -6.83 -8.10 -13.71
C GLU A 132 -7.39 -7.80 -15.07
#